data_3c8f5c98c382b5c553e2ceb5b5eb1f44
#
_entry.id   3c8f5c98c382b5c553e2ceb5b5eb1f44
#
_cell.length_a   1.000
_cell.length_b   1.000
_cell.length_c   1.000
_cell.angle_alpha   90.00
_cell.angle_beta   90.00
_cell.angle_gamma   90.00
#
_symmetry.space_group_name_H-M   'P 1'
#
loop_
_entity.id
_entity.type
_entity.pdbx_description
1 polymer ?
#
loop_
_entity_poly.entity_id
_entity_poly.type
_entity_poly.pdbx_seq_one_letter_code
_entity_poly.pdbx_strand_id
1 'polypeptide(L)'
;LVLCGAVPVYVNPEVDKRLGISLGMKREQVEKAIKEHPNAVAVLVNNPTYYGICSDLRAIVKMAHDAGMLCLADEAHGTHFYFGNGLPVSAMAAGADMASVSMHKSGGSLTQSSLLLIGPNVHPGYVRQIINLTQTTSGSYLLMSSLDISRRNLALRGRQVFHQVADMAEYAREEINAVGGYYAFGKELCNGNSVFDFDTTKLSVHTLDIGLAGIEVYDILRDEYDIQIEFG
;
A
#
# COMPACT_ATOMS: atom_id res chain seq x y z
N LEU A 1 -13.99 11.18 4.61
CA LEU A 1 -14.10 11.97 5.87
C LEU A 1 -15.17 13.06 5.74
N VAL A 2 -15.11 13.90 4.71
CA VAL A 2 -16.05 15.03 4.54
C VAL A 2 -17.51 14.55 4.47
N LEU A 3 -17.80 13.53 3.66
CA LEU A 3 -19.17 13.03 3.48
C LEU A 3 -19.81 12.45 4.76
N CYS A 4 -19.02 11.91 5.67
CA CYS A 4 -19.52 11.36 6.93
C CYS A 4 -19.40 12.33 8.11
N GLY A 5 -18.94 13.56 7.87
CA GLY A 5 -18.75 14.57 8.92
C GLY A 5 -17.68 14.20 9.96
N ALA A 6 -16.79 13.28 9.64
CA ALA A 6 -15.73 12.87 10.56
C ALA A 6 -14.68 13.98 10.72
N VAL A 7 -14.26 14.22 11.94
CA VAL A 7 -13.17 15.14 12.27
C VAL A 7 -11.87 14.34 12.30
N PRO A 8 -10.94 14.56 11.34
CA PRO A 8 -9.70 13.81 11.30
C PRO A 8 -8.69 14.33 12.32
N VAL A 9 -8.02 13.39 12.97
CA VAL A 9 -6.79 13.63 13.75
C VAL A 9 -5.65 13.03 12.95
N TYR A 10 -4.73 13.87 12.48
CA TYR A 10 -3.61 13.42 11.65
C TYR A 10 -2.43 12.97 12.50
N VAL A 11 -1.96 11.75 12.22
CA VAL A 11 -0.71 11.23 12.74
C VAL A 11 0.29 11.24 11.60
N ASN A 12 1.25 12.14 11.65
CA ASN A 12 2.23 12.30 10.58
C ASN A 12 3.22 11.14 10.57
N PRO A 13 3.50 10.54 9.38
CA PRO A 13 4.54 9.55 9.24
C PRO A 13 5.92 10.17 9.47
N GLU A 14 6.92 9.33 9.70
CA GLU A 14 8.30 9.77 9.62
C GLU A 14 8.68 10.08 8.18
N VAL A 15 9.68 10.94 7.98
CA VAL A 15 10.21 11.29 6.66
C VAL A 15 11.69 10.93 6.63
N ASP A 16 12.10 10.17 5.64
CA ASP A 16 13.52 10.01 5.33
C ASP A 16 14.04 11.27 4.63
N LYS A 17 14.96 11.97 5.29
CA LYS A 17 15.47 13.25 4.80
C LYS A 17 16.39 13.11 3.59
N ARG A 18 17.09 11.98 3.44
CA ARG A 18 17.96 11.72 2.30
C ARG A 18 17.14 11.38 1.06
N LEU A 19 16.16 10.50 1.21
CA LEU A 19 15.32 10.07 0.11
C LEU A 19 14.18 11.06 -0.21
N GLY A 20 13.84 11.95 0.73
CA GLY A 20 12.72 12.89 0.58
C GLY A 20 11.34 12.23 0.61
N ILE A 21 11.22 10.99 1.11
CA ILE A 21 9.98 10.20 1.08
C ILE A 21 9.36 10.04 2.48
N SER A 22 8.04 9.90 2.52
CA SER A 22 7.33 9.51 3.72
C SER A 22 7.52 8.04 4.00
N LEU A 23 7.87 7.72 5.24
CA LEU A 23 7.98 6.37 5.77
C LEU A 23 6.62 5.89 6.32
N GLY A 24 6.64 4.81 7.11
CA GLY A 24 5.47 4.33 7.83
C GLY A 24 5.22 5.08 9.13
N MET A 25 4.18 4.65 9.81
CA MET A 25 3.73 5.20 11.09
C MET A 25 4.53 4.59 12.24
N LYS A 26 5.04 5.41 13.16
CA LYS A 26 5.64 4.93 14.40
C LYS A 26 4.57 4.48 15.38
N ARG A 27 4.77 3.34 16.02
CA ARG A 27 3.83 2.80 17.03
C ARG A 27 3.55 3.79 18.15
N GLU A 28 4.57 4.46 18.64
CA GLU A 28 4.47 5.42 19.74
C GLU A 28 3.58 6.62 19.40
N GLN A 29 3.62 7.06 18.13
CA GLN A 29 2.79 8.18 17.66
C GLN A 29 1.32 7.76 17.56
N VAL A 30 1.07 6.55 17.08
CA VAL A 30 -0.30 6.00 17.00
C VAL A 30 -0.85 5.80 18.42
N GLU A 31 -0.08 5.21 19.32
CA GLU A 31 -0.48 5.00 20.72
C GLU A 31 -0.79 6.33 21.42
N LYS A 32 0.05 7.35 21.20
CA LYS A 32 -0.16 8.69 21.72
C LYS A 32 -1.47 9.29 21.21
N ALA A 33 -1.71 9.24 19.90
CA ALA A 33 -2.91 9.79 19.29
C ALA A 33 -4.18 9.11 19.81
N ILE A 34 -4.17 7.79 19.96
CA ILE A 34 -5.28 7.02 20.55
C ILE A 34 -5.57 7.48 21.98
N LYS A 35 -4.51 7.66 22.82
CA LYS A 35 -4.67 8.12 24.21
C LYS A 35 -5.22 9.55 24.29
N GLU A 36 -4.79 10.44 23.40
CA GLU A 36 -5.23 11.84 23.36
C GLU A 36 -6.64 11.98 22.79
N HIS A 37 -7.11 11.00 22.00
CA HIS A 37 -8.42 11.03 21.35
C HIS A 37 -9.25 9.76 21.64
N PRO A 38 -9.58 9.47 22.90
CA PRO A 38 -10.25 8.22 23.30
C PRO A 38 -11.67 8.06 22.74
N ASN A 39 -12.26 9.15 22.23
CA ASN A 39 -13.59 9.14 21.61
C ASN A 39 -13.53 8.91 20.09
N ALA A 40 -12.35 8.71 19.50
CA ALA A 40 -12.24 8.37 18.09
C ALA A 40 -12.87 6.99 17.83
N VAL A 41 -13.50 6.84 16.66
CA VAL A 41 -14.22 5.61 16.30
C VAL A 41 -13.38 4.65 15.49
N ALA A 42 -12.33 5.15 14.83
CA ALA A 42 -11.48 4.33 14.00
C ALA A 42 -10.07 4.93 13.84
N VAL A 43 -9.11 4.05 13.56
CA VAL A 43 -7.78 4.37 13.06
C VAL A 43 -7.73 4.01 11.58
N LEU A 44 -7.35 4.95 10.72
CA LEU A 44 -7.14 4.72 9.28
C LEU A 44 -5.65 4.75 8.97
N VAL A 45 -5.15 3.69 8.35
CA VAL A 45 -3.73 3.53 8.01
C VAL A 45 -3.57 3.33 6.52
N ASN A 46 -2.68 4.08 5.89
CA ASN A 46 -2.20 3.79 4.54
C ASN A 46 -1.04 2.78 4.64
N ASN A 47 -1.24 1.56 4.18
CA ASN A 47 -0.25 0.47 4.26
C ASN A 47 -0.43 -0.57 3.14
N PRO A 48 0.58 -0.80 2.29
CA PRO A 48 1.87 -0.10 2.23
C PRO A 48 1.76 1.34 1.73
N THR A 49 2.84 2.10 1.91
CA THR A 49 3.00 3.38 1.22
C THR A 49 3.22 3.15 -0.28
N TYR A 50 3.19 4.23 -1.07
CA TYR A 50 3.50 4.18 -2.51
C TYR A 50 4.86 3.53 -2.80
N TYR A 51 5.85 3.77 -1.93
CA TYR A 51 7.22 3.25 -2.05
C TYR A 51 7.39 1.81 -1.53
N GLY A 52 6.32 1.16 -1.07
CA GLY A 52 6.37 -0.20 -0.54
C GLY A 52 6.74 -0.31 0.94
N ILE A 53 6.79 0.80 1.66
CA ILE A 53 7.09 0.81 3.09
C ILE A 53 5.86 0.40 3.89
N CYS A 54 6.04 -0.54 4.81
CA CYS A 54 4.99 -1.04 5.69
C CYS A 54 5.23 -0.64 7.14
N SER A 55 4.16 -0.18 7.80
CA SER A 55 4.09 0.02 9.24
C SER A 55 3.88 -1.31 9.97
N ASP A 56 4.10 -1.35 11.29
CA ASP A 56 3.69 -2.50 12.13
C ASP A 56 2.16 -2.54 12.26
N LEU A 57 1.53 -3.01 11.18
CA LEU A 57 0.07 -3.03 11.08
C LEU A 57 -0.59 -3.90 12.14
N ARG A 58 0.04 -5.01 12.55
CA ARG A 58 -0.49 -5.88 13.61
C ARG A 58 -0.53 -5.16 14.96
N ALA A 59 0.52 -4.42 15.30
CA ALA A 59 0.54 -3.63 16.52
C ALA A 59 -0.48 -2.50 16.47
N ILE A 60 -0.63 -1.82 15.33
CA ILE A 60 -1.61 -0.73 15.15
C ILE A 60 -3.04 -1.27 15.28
N VAL A 61 -3.36 -2.38 14.63
CA VAL A 61 -4.67 -3.05 14.76
C VAL A 61 -4.96 -3.39 16.23
N LYS A 62 -3.99 -4.00 16.90
CA LYS A 62 -4.14 -4.34 18.31
C LYS A 62 -4.41 -3.11 19.19
N MET A 63 -3.64 -2.03 19.02
CA MET A 63 -3.83 -0.79 19.78
C MET A 63 -5.21 -0.17 19.53
N ALA A 64 -5.69 -0.18 18.27
CA ALA A 64 -7.02 0.31 17.93
C ALA A 64 -8.10 -0.52 18.61
N HIS A 65 -8.04 -1.84 18.53
CA HIS A 65 -9.01 -2.75 19.15
C HIS A 65 -9.00 -2.69 20.67
N ASP A 66 -7.82 -2.61 21.30
CA ASP A 66 -7.69 -2.44 22.77
C ASP A 66 -8.36 -1.14 23.24
N ALA A 67 -8.45 -0.13 22.39
CA ALA A 67 -9.14 1.13 22.67
C ALA A 67 -10.63 1.15 22.21
N GLY A 68 -11.15 0.04 21.72
CA GLY A 68 -12.54 -0.05 21.22
C GLY A 68 -12.77 0.63 19.87
N MET A 69 -11.71 0.93 19.12
CA MET A 69 -11.75 1.57 17.80
C MET A 69 -11.63 0.51 16.69
N LEU A 70 -12.24 0.78 15.54
CA LEU A 70 -12.00 0.00 14.33
C LEU A 70 -10.63 0.35 13.72
N CYS A 71 -10.02 -0.60 13.03
CA CYS A 71 -8.85 -0.35 12.21
C CYS A 71 -9.19 -0.53 10.72
N LEU A 72 -9.02 0.55 9.97
CA LEU A 72 -9.28 0.62 8.53
C LEU A 72 -7.95 0.76 7.80
N ALA A 73 -7.75 0.03 6.70
CA ALA A 73 -6.54 0.12 5.91
C ALA A 73 -6.83 0.62 4.48
N ASP A 74 -6.11 1.65 4.07
CA ASP A 74 -5.93 1.93 2.64
C ASP A 74 -4.74 1.09 2.16
N GLU A 75 -5.06 -0.02 1.52
CA GLU A 75 -4.11 -1.01 1.01
C GLU A 75 -4.08 -1.00 -0.53
N ALA A 76 -4.31 0.18 -1.12
CA ALA A 76 -4.37 0.33 -2.56
C ALA A 76 -3.13 -0.19 -3.30
N HIS A 77 -1.95 -0.12 -2.68
CA HIS A 77 -0.69 -0.63 -3.22
C HIS A 77 -0.31 -2.02 -2.73
N GLY A 78 -1.14 -2.68 -1.93
CA GLY A 78 -0.87 -3.97 -1.29
C GLY A 78 -1.76 -5.13 -1.76
N THR A 79 -2.49 -5.00 -2.87
CA THR A 79 -3.39 -6.04 -3.38
C THR A 79 -2.71 -7.42 -3.51
N HIS A 80 -1.46 -7.44 -3.93
CA HIS A 80 -0.68 -8.67 -4.13
C HIS A 80 -0.28 -9.38 -2.82
N PHE A 81 -0.34 -8.72 -1.66
CA PHE A 81 -0.03 -9.33 -0.36
C PHE A 81 -0.95 -10.51 -0.02
N TYR A 82 -2.14 -10.54 -0.61
CA TYR A 82 -3.10 -11.64 -0.44
C TYR A 82 -2.75 -12.90 -1.25
N PHE A 83 -1.85 -12.79 -2.22
CA PHE A 83 -1.61 -13.82 -3.22
C PHE A 83 -0.15 -14.27 -3.29
N GLY A 84 0.80 -13.52 -2.72
CA GLY A 84 2.22 -13.83 -2.73
C GLY A 84 2.70 -14.58 -1.48
N ASN A 85 3.92 -15.11 -1.55
CA ASN A 85 4.66 -15.62 -0.38
C ASN A 85 5.87 -14.71 -0.13
N GLY A 86 6.24 -14.52 1.13
CA GLY A 86 7.39 -13.69 1.50
C GLY A 86 7.17 -12.20 1.34
N LEU A 87 5.93 -11.79 1.04
CA LEU A 87 5.48 -10.41 1.01
C LEU A 87 5.04 -9.94 2.41
N PRO A 88 4.95 -8.62 2.63
CA PRO A 88 4.44 -8.08 3.89
C PRO A 88 3.04 -8.60 4.24
N VAL A 89 2.69 -8.49 5.52
CA VAL A 89 1.36 -8.92 5.99
C VAL A 89 0.27 -8.04 5.39
N SER A 90 -0.77 -8.67 4.82
CA SER A 90 -1.95 -7.94 4.34
C SER A 90 -2.81 -7.41 5.50
N ALA A 91 -3.58 -6.39 5.25
CA ALA A 91 -4.40 -5.73 6.26
C ALA A 91 -5.39 -6.71 6.94
N MET A 92 -6.08 -7.53 6.14
CA MET A 92 -7.02 -8.51 6.70
C MET A 92 -6.29 -9.61 7.50
N ALA A 93 -5.10 -10.04 7.08
CA ALA A 93 -4.29 -11.00 7.83
C ALA A 93 -3.66 -10.38 9.09
N ALA A 94 -3.50 -9.06 9.14
CA ALA A 94 -3.13 -8.33 10.33
C ALA A 94 -4.29 -8.16 11.32
N GLY A 95 -5.55 -8.40 10.88
CA GLY A 95 -6.76 -8.28 11.69
C GLY A 95 -7.51 -6.95 11.52
N ALA A 96 -7.21 -6.18 10.48
CA ALA A 96 -7.95 -4.95 10.19
C ALA A 96 -9.44 -5.25 9.96
N ASP A 97 -10.30 -4.30 10.31
CA ASP A 97 -11.76 -4.46 10.18
C ASP A 97 -12.24 -4.24 8.75
N MET A 98 -11.57 -3.37 8.02
CA MET A 98 -11.82 -3.16 6.59
C MET A 98 -10.51 -2.80 5.87
N ALA A 99 -10.42 -3.19 4.60
CA ALA A 99 -9.31 -2.79 3.73
C ALA A 99 -9.82 -2.43 2.32
N SER A 100 -9.33 -1.33 1.80
CA SER A 100 -9.55 -0.91 0.41
C SER A 100 -8.36 -1.32 -0.44
N VAL A 101 -8.55 -2.19 -1.44
CA VAL A 101 -7.49 -2.69 -2.32
C VAL A 101 -7.76 -2.33 -3.77
N SER A 102 -6.77 -1.78 -4.45
CA SER A 102 -6.88 -1.39 -5.86
C SER A 102 -6.42 -2.55 -6.76
N MET A 103 -7.38 -3.33 -7.25
CA MET A 103 -7.08 -4.45 -8.14
C MET A 103 -6.43 -4.01 -9.46
N HIS A 104 -6.72 -2.80 -9.92
CA HIS A 104 -6.13 -2.24 -11.14
C HIS A 104 -4.67 -1.81 -11.01
N LYS A 105 -4.10 -1.73 -9.80
CA LYS A 105 -2.68 -1.43 -9.60
C LYS A 105 -1.83 -2.70 -9.71
N SER A 106 -1.78 -3.50 -8.66
CA SER A 106 -0.98 -4.74 -8.62
C SER A 106 -1.78 -6.02 -8.83
N GLY A 107 -3.10 -5.94 -8.99
CA GLY A 107 -3.97 -7.10 -9.19
C GLY A 107 -4.17 -7.50 -10.65
N GLY A 108 -3.86 -6.63 -11.61
CA GLY A 108 -3.96 -6.95 -13.05
C GLY A 108 -5.36 -6.81 -13.65
N SER A 109 -6.30 -6.15 -12.98
CA SER A 109 -7.61 -5.81 -13.55
C SER A 109 -7.56 -4.49 -14.33
N LEU A 110 -8.61 -4.21 -15.11
CA LEU A 110 -8.75 -2.93 -15.80
C LEU A 110 -8.89 -1.78 -14.79
N THR A 111 -8.58 -0.57 -15.25
CA THR A 111 -8.62 0.66 -14.43
C THR A 111 -9.96 0.84 -13.70
N GLN A 112 -9.96 1.62 -12.63
CA GLN A 112 -11.13 1.92 -11.79
C GLN A 112 -11.77 0.69 -11.10
N SER A 113 -11.07 -0.42 -11.02
CA SER A 113 -11.56 -1.62 -10.35
C SER A 113 -10.85 -1.85 -9.02
N SER A 114 -11.64 -2.00 -7.96
CA SER A 114 -11.18 -2.14 -6.58
C SER A 114 -12.06 -3.13 -5.82
N LEU A 115 -11.56 -3.62 -4.69
CA LEU A 115 -12.32 -4.42 -3.74
C LEU A 115 -12.32 -3.71 -2.39
N LEU A 116 -13.45 -3.75 -1.70
CA LEU A 116 -13.55 -3.42 -0.29
C LEU A 116 -13.65 -4.73 0.49
N LEU A 117 -12.61 -5.05 1.24
CA LEU A 117 -12.55 -6.23 2.09
C LEU A 117 -13.12 -5.91 3.47
N ILE A 118 -13.87 -6.85 4.05
CA ILE A 118 -14.62 -6.64 5.29
C ILE A 118 -14.27 -7.76 6.26
N GLY A 119 -13.84 -7.40 7.45
CA GLY A 119 -13.56 -8.31 8.56
C GLY A 119 -14.83 -8.69 9.35
N PRO A 120 -14.70 -9.60 10.31
CA PRO A 120 -15.84 -10.14 11.05
C PRO A 120 -16.53 -9.13 11.96
N ASN A 121 -15.87 -8.06 12.33
CA ASN A 121 -16.41 -7.02 13.25
C ASN A 121 -17.31 -6.01 12.53
N VAL A 122 -17.40 -6.06 11.20
CA VAL A 122 -18.19 -5.11 10.39
C VAL A 122 -19.36 -5.83 9.73
N HIS A 123 -20.57 -5.28 9.87
CA HIS A 123 -21.77 -5.89 9.30
C HIS A 123 -21.86 -5.64 7.78
N PRO A 124 -21.80 -6.68 6.92
CA PRO A 124 -21.73 -6.51 5.47
C PRO A 124 -22.95 -5.81 4.86
N GLY A 125 -24.12 -6.03 5.45
CA GLY A 125 -25.36 -5.39 4.98
C GLY A 125 -25.35 -3.87 5.15
N TYR A 126 -24.73 -3.38 6.23
CA TYR A 126 -24.57 -1.95 6.46
C TYR A 126 -23.62 -1.32 5.45
N VAL A 127 -22.47 -1.98 5.22
CA VAL A 127 -21.51 -1.52 4.21
C VAL A 127 -22.14 -1.48 2.82
N ARG A 128 -22.92 -2.51 2.47
CA ARG A 128 -23.64 -2.55 1.18
C ARG A 128 -24.60 -1.37 1.01
N GLN A 129 -25.32 -0.98 2.06
CA GLN A 129 -26.19 0.20 2.00
C GLN A 129 -25.40 1.48 1.69
N ILE A 130 -24.26 1.68 2.35
CA ILE A 130 -23.39 2.84 2.12
C ILE A 130 -22.80 2.81 0.69
N ILE A 131 -22.35 1.66 0.23
CA ILE A 131 -21.87 1.50 -1.15
C ILE A 131 -22.96 1.86 -2.17
N ASN A 132 -24.19 1.40 -1.97
CA ASN A 132 -25.31 1.71 -2.86
C ASN A 132 -25.64 3.22 -2.92
N LEU A 133 -25.34 3.97 -1.85
CA LEU A 133 -25.52 5.43 -1.81
C LEU A 133 -24.36 6.20 -2.46
N THR A 134 -23.18 5.62 -2.50
CA THR A 134 -21.94 6.32 -2.88
C THR A 134 -21.34 5.86 -4.22
N GLN A 135 -21.76 4.70 -4.71
CA GLN A 135 -21.29 4.12 -5.97
C GLN A 135 -22.26 4.38 -7.13
N THR A 136 -21.76 4.18 -8.35
CA THR A 136 -22.60 4.27 -9.55
C THR A 136 -23.71 3.22 -9.56
N THR A 137 -24.88 3.58 -10.10
CA THR A 137 -25.98 2.64 -10.35
C THR A 137 -25.80 1.86 -11.66
N SER A 138 -24.83 2.26 -12.51
CA SER A 138 -24.57 1.72 -13.85
C SER A 138 -23.19 1.06 -13.89
N GLY A 139 -23.00 -0.02 -13.14
CA GLY A 139 -21.73 -0.76 -13.11
C GLY A 139 -21.36 -1.34 -14.50
N SER A 140 -20.11 -1.14 -14.90
CA SER A 140 -19.58 -1.71 -16.15
C SER A 140 -19.33 -3.22 -15.98
N TYR A 141 -20.04 -4.03 -16.77
CA TYR A 141 -19.80 -5.48 -16.80
C TYR A 141 -18.38 -5.83 -17.25
N LEU A 142 -17.78 -5.03 -18.13
CA LEU A 142 -16.40 -5.20 -18.57
C LEU A 142 -15.43 -5.08 -17.38
N LEU A 143 -15.58 -4.05 -16.55
CA LEU A 143 -14.76 -3.86 -15.35
C LEU A 143 -14.99 -4.97 -14.31
N MET A 144 -16.25 -5.35 -14.07
CA MET A 144 -16.59 -6.43 -13.15
C MET A 144 -16.03 -7.79 -13.61
N SER A 145 -16.11 -8.07 -14.92
CA SER A 145 -15.53 -9.30 -15.48
C SER A 145 -14.01 -9.29 -15.37
N SER A 146 -13.34 -8.15 -15.59
CA SER A 146 -11.89 -8.04 -15.41
C SER A 146 -11.46 -8.29 -13.98
N LEU A 147 -12.24 -7.81 -13.01
CA LEU A 147 -12.01 -8.08 -11.58
C LEU A 147 -12.04 -9.57 -11.27
N ASP A 148 -13.06 -10.30 -11.75
CA ASP A 148 -13.18 -11.72 -11.47
C ASP A 148 -12.10 -12.55 -12.17
N ILE A 149 -11.75 -12.21 -13.41
CA ILE A 149 -10.66 -12.84 -14.14
C ILE A 149 -9.32 -12.63 -13.40
N SER A 150 -9.06 -11.40 -12.96
CA SER A 150 -7.84 -11.07 -12.19
C SER A 150 -7.79 -11.82 -10.86
N ARG A 151 -8.88 -11.79 -10.10
CA ARG A 151 -9.00 -12.57 -8.85
C ARG A 151 -8.70 -14.05 -9.08
N ARG A 152 -9.30 -14.64 -10.13
CA ARG A 152 -9.06 -16.05 -10.48
C ARG A 152 -7.61 -16.32 -10.84
N ASN A 153 -7.00 -15.49 -11.67
CA ASN A 153 -5.59 -15.63 -12.06
C ASN A 153 -4.66 -15.53 -10.85
N LEU A 154 -4.90 -14.57 -9.96
CA LEU A 154 -4.12 -14.40 -8.75
C LEU A 154 -4.28 -15.59 -7.79
N ALA A 155 -5.49 -16.12 -7.63
CA ALA A 155 -5.74 -17.29 -6.80
C ALA A 155 -4.99 -18.54 -7.31
N LEU A 156 -4.86 -18.69 -8.63
CA LEU A 156 -4.22 -19.86 -9.26
C LEU A 156 -2.71 -19.71 -9.43
N ARG A 157 -2.22 -18.51 -9.69
CA ARG A 157 -0.84 -18.25 -10.12
C ARG A 157 -0.12 -17.18 -9.31
N GLY A 158 -0.80 -16.49 -8.40
CA GLY A 158 -0.25 -15.34 -7.70
C GLY A 158 1.06 -15.61 -6.98
N ARG A 159 1.19 -16.77 -6.33
CA ARG A 159 2.44 -17.18 -5.68
C ARG A 159 3.62 -17.23 -6.63
N GLN A 160 3.44 -17.85 -7.78
CA GLN A 160 4.51 -17.97 -8.78
C GLN A 160 4.83 -16.61 -9.38
N VAL A 161 3.81 -15.85 -9.77
CA VAL A 161 3.97 -14.53 -10.39
C VAL A 161 4.70 -13.57 -9.47
N PHE A 162 4.25 -13.43 -8.21
CA PHE A 162 4.87 -12.46 -7.31
C PHE A 162 6.23 -12.90 -6.77
N HIS A 163 6.54 -14.19 -6.74
CA HIS A 163 7.91 -14.64 -6.51
C HIS A 163 8.83 -14.20 -7.65
N GLN A 164 8.43 -14.42 -8.90
CA GLN A 164 9.20 -13.97 -10.06
C GLN A 164 9.36 -12.44 -10.09
N VAL A 165 8.30 -11.69 -9.78
CA VAL A 165 8.37 -10.22 -9.74
C VAL A 165 9.32 -9.75 -8.65
N ALA A 166 9.28 -10.35 -7.46
CA ALA A 166 10.20 -10.01 -6.38
C ALA A 166 11.66 -10.31 -6.74
N ASP A 167 11.93 -11.46 -7.36
CA ASP A 167 13.27 -11.83 -7.82
C ASP A 167 13.79 -10.87 -8.91
N MET A 168 12.93 -10.50 -9.87
CA MET A 168 13.29 -9.54 -10.91
C MET A 168 13.55 -8.15 -10.34
N ALA A 169 12.74 -7.71 -9.37
CA ALA A 169 12.92 -6.41 -8.72
C ALA A 169 14.21 -6.38 -7.89
N GLU A 170 14.55 -7.48 -7.21
CA GLU A 170 15.80 -7.59 -6.45
C GLU A 170 17.02 -7.58 -7.38
N TYR A 171 16.99 -8.37 -8.45
CA TYR A 171 18.03 -8.36 -9.45
C TYR A 171 18.24 -6.95 -10.05
N ALA A 172 17.17 -6.26 -10.43
CA ALA A 172 17.26 -4.91 -10.97
C ALA A 172 17.83 -3.91 -9.93
N ARG A 173 17.47 -4.08 -8.64
CA ARG A 173 18.01 -3.26 -7.54
C ARG A 173 19.51 -3.45 -7.38
N GLU A 174 19.98 -4.68 -7.40
CA GLU A 174 21.39 -5.02 -7.33
C GLU A 174 22.17 -4.42 -8.50
N GLU A 175 21.69 -4.58 -9.74
CA GLU A 175 22.33 -4.06 -10.94
C GLU A 175 22.40 -2.53 -10.94
N ILE A 176 21.30 -1.85 -10.56
CA ILE A 176 21.28 -0.38 -10.47
C ILE A 176 22.27 0.12 -9.41
N ASN A 177 22.31 -0.52 -8.24
CA ASN A 177 23.25 -0.15 -7.19
C ASN A 177 24.72 -0.43 -7.60
N ALA A 178 24.98 -1.44 -8.43
CA ALA A 178 26.30 -1.75 -8.94
C ALA A 178 26.83 -0.72 -9.94
N VAL A 179 25.96 0.01 -10.64
CA VAL A 179 26.36 1.12 -11.53
C VAL A 179 27.06 2.24 -10.75
N GLY A 180 26.65 2.48 -9.51
CA GLY A 180 27.15 3.57 -8.66
C GLY A 180 26.52 4.92 -8.96
N GLY A 181 26.42 5.76 -7.91
CA GLY A 181 25.76 7.07 -7.99
C GLY A 181 24.24 7.02 -7.90
N TYR A 182 23.62 5.86 -8.05
CA TYR A 182 22.20 5.61 -7.82
C TYR A 182 21.99 4.83 -6.52
N TYR A 183 20.82 4.99 -5.93
CA TYR A 183 20.45 4.19 -4.76
C TYR A 183 19.04 3.62 -4.93
N ALA A 184 18.96 2.38 -5.35
CA ALA A 184 17.73 1.59 -5.35
C ALA A 184 17.57 0.96 -3.97
N PHE A 185 16.65 1.49 -3.15
CA PHE A 185 16.46 1.06 -1.78
C PHE A 185 15.53 -0.15 -1.65
N GLY A 186 15.65 -0.86 -0.54
CA GLY A 186 14.94 -2.09 -0.28
C GLY A 186 14.78 -2.38 1.21
N LYS A 187 14.86 -3.66 1.57
CA LYS A 187 14.69 -4.14 2.97
C LYS A 187 15.71 -3.60 3.95
N GLU A 188 16.84 -3.09 3.50
CA GLU A 188 17.85 -2.46 4.37
C GLU A 188 17.32 -1.19 5.07
N LEU A 189 16.23 -0.60 4.56
CA LEU A 189 15.55 0.50 5.26
C LEU A 189 14.78 0.05 6.50
N CYS A 190 14.52 -1.26 6.66
CA CYS A 190 13.74 -1.77 7.78
C CYS A 190 14.45 -1.48 9.11
N ASN A 191 13.76 -0.74 9.98
CA ASN A 191 14.27 -0.32 11.29
C ASN A 191 13.43 -0.83 12.47
N GLY A 192 12.44 -1.69 12.18
CA GLY A 192 11.55 -2.28 13.17
C GLY A 192 10.51 -1.31 13.77
N ASN A 193 10.40 -0.10 13.24
CA ASN A 193 9.46 0.92 13.71
C ASN A 193 8.76 1.63 12.54
N SER A 194 9.27 2.78 12.06
CA SER A 194 8.68 3.53 10.94
C SER A 194 8.83 2.80 9.58
N VAL A 195 9.78 1.91 9.45
CA VAL A 195 9.88 0.92 8.38
C VAL A 195 9.90 -0.45 9.04
N PHE A 196 8.71 -1.01 9.25
CA PHE A 196 8.58 -2.31 9.90
C PHE A 196 8.83 -3.45 8.93
N ASP A 197 8.31 -3.32 7.70
CA ASP A 197 8.54 -4.26 6.61
C ASP A 197 8.60 -3.50 5.28
N PHE A 198 9.00 -4.18 4.21
CA PHE A 198 9.17 -3.60 2.88
C PHE A 198 8.67 -4.54 1.79
N ASP A 199 7.89 -3.99 0.87
CA ASP A 199 7.42 -4.69 -0.33
C ASP A 199 8.54 -4.77 -1.38
N THR A 200 9.18 -5.92 -1.48
CA THR A 200 10.31 -6.15 -2.39
C THR A 200 9.94 -6.08 -3.87
N THR A 201 8.66 -6.12 -4.21
CA THR A 201 8.21 -5.93 -5.60
C THR A 201 8.28 -4.48 -6.08
N LYS A 202 8.46 -3.53 -5.15
CA LYS A 202 8.62 -2.10 -5.46
C LYS A 202 10.08 -1.80 -5.76
N LEU A 203 10.32 -1.18 -6.92
CA LEU A 203 11.63 -0.70 -7.34
C LEU A 203 11.58 0.83 -7.38
N SER A 204 12.21 1.47 -6.41
CA SER A 204 12.36 2.92 -6.34
C SER A 204 13.84 3.28 -6.29
N VAL A 205 14.23 4.29 -7.05
CA VAL A 205 15.63 4.68 -7.25
C VAL A 205 15.80 6.16 -6.88
N HIS A 206 16.72 6.44 -5.99
CA HIS A 206 17.14 7.79 -5.66
C HIS A 206 18.23 8.23 -6.64
N THR A 207 18.06 9.41 -7.26
CA THR A 207 18.92 9.92 -8.34
C THR A 207 19.62 11.24 -8.01
N LEU A 208 19.24 11.90 -6.91
CA LEU A 208 19.78 13.22 -6.56
C LEU A 208 21.30 13.18 -6.27
N ASP A 209 21.86 12.04 -5.88
CA ASP A 209 23.29 11.88 -5.61
C ASP A 209 24.14 12.08 -6.89
N ILE A 210 23.55 11.90 -8.08
CA ILE A 210 24.19 12.20 -9.38
C ILE A 210 23.80 13.58 -9.93
N GLY A 211 23.03 14.36 -9.18
CA GLY A 211 22.63 15.72 -9.56
C GLY A 211 21.44 15.78 -10.52
N LEU A 212 20.70 14.69 -10.73
CA LEU A 212 19.49 14.65 -11.56
C LEU A 212 18.26 14.51 -10.69
N ALA A 213 17.23 15.31 -10.99
CA ALA A 213 15.91 15.09 -10.43
C ALA A 213 15.24 13.87 -11.04
N GLY A 214 14.35 13.20 -10.29
CA GLY A 214 13.64 12.00 -10.78
C GLY A 214 12.91 12.24 -12.10
N ILE A 215 12.27 13.42 -12.27
CA ILE A 215 11.58 13.79 -13.51
C ILE A 215 12.54 13.90 -14.71
N GLU A 216 13.77 14.37 -14.52
CA GLU A 216 14.76 14.43 -15.60
C GLU A 216 15.18 13.02 -16.03
N VAL A 217 15.37 12.11 -15.07
CA VAL A 217 15.67 10.69 -15.37
C VAL A 217 14.46 10.02 -16.05
N TYR A 218 13.24 10.32 -15.61
CA TYR A 218 12.03 9.85 -16.25
C TYR A 218 11.98 10.25 -17.73
N ASP A 219 12.22 11.53 -18.04
CA ASP A 219 12.19 12.03 -19.42
C ASP A 219 13.29 11.38 -20.27
N ILE A 220 14.52 11.24 -19.76
CA ILE A 220 15.62 10.56 -20.46
C ILE A 220 15.26 9.09 -20.76
N LEU A 221 14.78 8.35 -19.77
CA LEU A 221 14.41 6.95 -19.94
C LEU A 221 13.30 6.77 -20.98
N ARG A 222 12.28 7.65 -20.95
CA ARG A 222 11.17 7.60 -21.90
C ARG A 222 11.60 8.00 -23.31
N ASP A 223 12.33 9.11 -23.47
CA ASP A 223 12.54 9.75 -24.77
C ASP A 223 13.75 9.17 -25.50
N GLU A 224 14.75 8.67 -24.78
CA GLU A 224 15.99 8.15 -25.38
C GLU A 224 16.09 6.61 -25.35
N TYR A 225 15.39 5.96 -24.41
CA TYR A 225 15.53 4.51 -24.19
C TYR A 225 14.23 3.73 -24.31
N ASP A 226 13.09 4.38 -24.60
CA ASP A 226 11.76 3.76 -24.69
C ASP A 226 11.35 3.03 -23.37
N ILE A 227 11.85 3.50 -22.22
CA ILE A 227 11.56 2.93 -20.91
C ILE A 227 10.58 3.82 -20.18
N GLN A 228 9.34 3.34 -20.07
CA GLN A 228 8.30 4.03 -19.31
C GLN A 228 8.34 3.56 -17.85
N ILE A 229 8.70 4.46 -16.94
CA ILE A 229 8.54 4.26 -15.49
C ILE A 229 7.22 4.88 -15.01
N GLU A 230 6.78 4.55 -13.81
CA GLU A 230 5.49 5.00 -13.30
C GLU A 230 5.53 6.48 -12.89
N PHE A 231 6.61 6.91 -12.26
CA PHE A 231 6.73 8.26 -11.71
C PHE A 231 8.21 8.68 -11.60
N GLY A 232 8.50 9.96 -11.84
CA GLY A 232 9.81 10.58 -11.72
C GLY A 232 9.82 11.83 -10.85
#